data_1f5d167707f51bc4a24f8a3628362d48
#
_entry.id   1f5d167707f51bc4a24f8a3628362d48
#
_cell.length_a   1.000
_cell.length_b   1.000
_cell.length_c   1.000
_cell.angle_alpha   90.00
_cell.angle_beta   90.00
_cell.angle_gamma   90.00
#
_symmetry.space_group_name_H-M   'P 1'
#
loop_
_entity.id
_entity.type
_entity.pdbx_description
1 polymer ?
#
loop_
_entity_poly.entity_id
_entity_poly.type
_entity_poly.pdbx_seq_one_letter_code
_entity_poly.pdbx_strand_id
1 'polypeptide(L)'
;SEIDYRITLHTSSGVEREQEWKATGIHWHIANDVEFISPDPQRRSIPWVQVRKPDGTKVTYFDAESKLSKAELDKYQPRRMECFDCHNATGHPFRNPVDVVDDAIASGRIDRSLPNTKARAMGLIDAVGELHGTMDERAAKVDKAIADSRAKFQTKPEDRDKEQKFEKAMREILLSTSIQGHKDEKFTWKSFPDHAGHNNFPGCFRCHDGKHFNDKGEAIRLQCTLCHNLPQVVKEGGKGS
;
A
#
# COMPACT_ATOMS: atom_id res chain seq x y z
N SER A 1 -12.93 20.24 21.34
CA SER A 1 -13.69 19.57 20.27
C SER A 1 -12.68 19.10 19.23
N GLU A 2 -12.69 17.82 18.93
CA GLU A 2 -11.94 17.23 17.82
C GLU A 2 -12.60 17.63 16.50
N ILE A 3 -11.80 18.07 15.54
CA ILE A 3 -12.28 18.42 14.21
C ILE A 3 -11.78 17.33 13.26
N ASP A 4 -12.70 16.58 12.70
CA ASP A 4 -12.39 15.58 11.68
C ASP A 4 -12.25 16.21 10.30
N TYR A 5 -11.20 15.82 9.58
CA TYR A 5 -10.98 16.22 8.19
C TYR A 5 -11.07 15.01 7.27
N ARG A 6 -11.79 15.18 6.18
CA ARG A 6 -11.83 14.19 5.09
C ARG A 6 -10.90 14.63 3.96
N ILE A 7 -10.01 13.74 3.57
CA ILE A 7 -9.16 13.88 2.39
C ILE A 7 -9.53 12.76 1.41
N THR A 8 -9.89 13.12 0.18
CA THR A 8 -10.17 12.14 -0.87
C THR A 8 -8.99 12.06 -1.81
N LEU A 9 -8.40 10.87 -1.94
CA LEU A 9 -7.29 10.60 -2.85
C LEU A 9 -7.81 10.40 -4.28
N HIS A 10 -7.10 10.93 -5.26
CA HIS A 10 -7.37 10.75 -6.68
C HIS A 10 -6.69 9.46 -7.15
N THR A 11 -7.25 8.32 -6.80
CA THR A 11 -6.64 7.01 -7.07
C THR A 11 -6.94 6.49 -8.47
N SER A 12 -7.90 7.08 -9.18
CA SER A 12 -8.45 6.64 -10.46
C SER A 12 -7.62 5.54 -11.17
N SER A 13 -8.23 4.37 -11.30
CA SER A 13 -7.69 3.23 -12.07
C SER A 13 -8.45 3.02 -13.39
N GLY A 14 -9.33 3.96 -13.73
CA GLY A 14 -10.12 3.91 -14.95
C GLY A 14 -9.26 4.07 -16.21
N VAL A 15 -9.68 3.42 -17.28
CA VAL A 15 -9.08 3.52 -18.61
C VAL A 15 -9.46 4.88 -19.26
N GLU A 16 -9.49 5.96 -18.50
CA GLU A 16 -9.65 7.28 -19.04
C GLU A 16 -8.33 7.72 -19.66
N ARG A 17 -8.35 7.84 -20.97
CA ARG A 17 -7.23 8.37 -21.74
C ARG A 17 -7.32 9.89 -21.76
N GLU A 18 -6.55 10.53 -20.92
CA GLU A 18 -6.25 11.94 -21.12
C GLU A 18 -4.94 12.06 -21.90
N GLN A 19 -4.97 12.67 -23.06
CA GLN A 19 -3.79 12.92 -23.90
C GLN A 19 -2.95 11.65 -24.20
N GLU A 20 -3.59 10.55 -24.56
CA GLU A 20 -2.93 9.27 -24.91
C GLU A 20 -2.33 8.48 -23.72
N TRP A 21 -2.40 8.96 -22.49
CA TRP A 21 -1.94 8.24 -21.31
C TRP A 21 -2.96 7.20 -20.82
N LYS A 22 -2.44 6.12 -20.21
CA LYS A 22 -3.28 4.95 -19.85
C LYS A 22 -4.17 5.14 -18.64
N ALA A 23 -3.95 6.14 -17.81
CA ALA A 23 -4.74 6.39 -16.60
C ALA A 23 -4.61 7.84 -16.18
N THR A 24 -5.47 8.25 -15.25
CA THR A 24 -5.40 9.53 -14.53
C THR A 24 -5.15 9.27 -13.04
N GLY A 25 -4.86 10.30 -12.26
CA GLY A 25 -4.65 10.21 -10.83
C GLY A 25 -3.36 9.48 -10.42
N ILE A 26 -3.30 9.05 -9.17
CA ILE A 26 -2.07 8.51 -8.56
C ILE A 26 -1.61 7.22 -9.25
N HIS A 27 -2.53 6.35 -9.66
CA HIS A 27 -2.21 5.09 -10.34
C HIS A 27 -1.66 5.27 -11.77
N TRP A 28 -1.63 6.50 -12.28
CA TRP A 28 -0.95 6.83 -13.52
C TRP A 28 0.50 6.33 -13.55
N HIS A 29 1.20 6.42 -12.41
CA HIS A 29 2.60 6.02 -12.29
C HIS A 29 2.87 4.53 -12.55
N ILE A 30 1.94 3.66 -12.18
CA ILE A 30 2.04 2.21 -12.39
C ILE A 30 1.36 1.76 -13.69
N ALA A 31 0.40 2.53 -14.19
CA ALA A 31 -0.26 2.26 -15.47
C ALA A 31 0.64 2.63 -16.67
N ASN A 32 1.56 3.57 -16.47
CA ASN A 32 2.53 4.02 -17.44
C ASN A 32 3.94 3.52 -17.09
N ASP A 33 4.88 3.69 -18.01
CA ASP A 33 6.26 3.22 -17.86
C ASP A 33 7.10 4.30 -17.17
N VAL A 34 7.10 4.28 -15.86
CA VAL A 34 7.86 5.21 -15.00
C VAL A 34 8.98 4.43 -14.33
N GLU A 35 10.22 4.86 -14.56
CA GLU A 35 11.43 4.34 -13.94
C GLU A 35 12.06 5.39 -13.04
N PHE A 36 12.71 4.98 -11.98
CA PHE A 36 13.41 5.88 -11.07
C PHE A 36 14.69 5.26 -10.51
N ILE A 37 15.57 6.11 -10.01
CA ILE A 37 16.76 5.73 -9.25
C ILE A 37 16.60 6.27 -7.84
N SER A 38 16.77 5.39 -6.84
CA SER A 38 16.88 5.76 -5.44
C SER A 38 18.12 5.09 -4.87
N PRO A 39 19.16 5.86 -4.54
CA PRO A 39 20.40 5.33 -3.98
C PRO A 39 20.27 4.81 -2.56
N ASP A 40 19.28 5.30 -1.81
CA ASP A 40 19.09 4.87 -0.43
C ASP A 40 18.10 3.69 -0.32
N PRO A 41 18.39 2.71 0.58
CA PRO A 41 17.54 1.53 0.76
C PRO A 41 16.10 1.85 1.21
N GLN A 42 15.90 2.99 1.86
CA GLN A 42 14.58 3.43 2.35
C GLN A 42 13.81 4.25 1.32
N ARG A 43 14.41 4.49 0.14
CA ARG A 43 13.81 5.24 -0.98
C ARG A 43 13.29 6.64 -0.60
N ARG A 44 13.99 7.32 0.31
CA ARG A 44 13.63 8.68 0.75
C ARG A 44 13.99 9.74 -0.27
N SER A 45 15.01 9.48 -1.10
CA SER A 45 15.49 10.38 -2.15
C SER A 45 15.39 9.68 -3.50
N ILE A 46 14.87 10.39 -4.49
CA ILE A 46 14.74 9.92 -5.86
C ILE A 46 15.36 10.99 -6.78
N PRO A 47 16.67 10.99 -6.97
CA PRO A 47 17.35 12.03 -7.75
C PRO A 47 17.13 11.95 -9.27
N TRP A 48 16.53 10.86 -9.77
CA TRP A 48 16.32 10.64 -11.19
C TRP A 48 15.02 9.92 -11.44
N VAL A 49 14.24 10.44 -12.37
CA VAL A 49 12.98 9.83 -12.83
C VAL A 49 12.95 9.86 -14.35
N GLN A 50 12.50 8.79 -14.99
CA GLN A 50 12.27 8.72 -16.42
C GLN A 50 10.86 8.21 -16.70
N VAL A 51 10.19 8.87 -17.64
CA VAL A 51 8.89 8.47 -18.14
C VAL A 51 9.00 8.12 -19.61
N ARG A 52 8.51 6.96 -20.00
CA ARG A 52 8.35 6.60 -21.41
C ARG A 52 6.94 6.99 -21.85
N LYS A 53 6.85 7.89 -22.83
CA LYS A 53 5.59 8.28 -23.44
C LYS A 53 5.01 7.18 -24.32
N PRO A 54 3.69 7.24 -24.66
CA PRO A 54 3.07 6.27 -25.56
C PRO A 54 3.70 6.20 -26.96
N ASP A 55 4.28 7.31 -27.44
CA ASP A 55 5.03 7.38 -28.69
C ASP A 55 6.44 6.76 -28.63
N GLY A 56 6.83 6.22 -27.45
CA GLY A 56 8.13 5.63 -27.19
C GLY A 56 9.22 6.61 -26.78
N THR A 57 8.98 7.92 -26.87
CA THR A 57 9.96 8.92 -26.41
C THR A 57 10.13 8.88 -24.90
N LYS A 58 11.36 9.14 -24.44
CA LYS A 58 11.68 9.18 -23.02
C LYS A 58 11.87 10.62 -22.56
N VAL A 59 11.28 10.97 -21.43
CA VAL A 59 11.51 12.24 -20.75
C VAL A 59 12.15 11.94 -19.42
N THR A 60 13.30 12.53 -19.16
CA THR A 60 14.08 12.31 -17.94
C THR A 60 14.08 13.59 -17.12
N TYR A 61 13.88 13.46 -15.82
CA TYR A 61 13.91 14.52 -14.85
C TYR A 61 15.01 14.26 -13.82
N PHE A 62 15.74 15.31 -13.46
CA PHE A 62 16.80 15.28 -12.46
C PHE A 62 16.47 16.23 -11.32
N ASP A 63 16.70 15.79 -10.09
CA ASP A 63 16.65 16.66 -8.92
C ASP A 63 17.83 17.63 -8.95
N ALA A 64 17.52 18.93 -9.09
CA ALA A 64 18.50 19.99 -9.13
C ALA A 64 19.31 20.17 -7.81
N GLU A 65 18.78 19.66 -6.70
CA GLU A 65 19.45 19.67 -5.40
C GLU A 65 20.16 18.36 -5.07
N SER A 66 20.13 17.39 -5.99
CA SER A 66 20.85 16.13 -5.79
C SER A 66 22.36 16.36 -5.63
N LYS A 67 22.92 15.71 -4.62
CA LYS A 67 24.38 15.69 -4.41
C LYS A 67 25.11 14.75 -5.38
N LEU A 68 24.37 13.89 -6.09
CA LEU A 68 24.91 12.94 -7.04
C LEU A 68 24.94 13.57 -8.43
N SER A 69 26.09 13.53 -9.05
CA SER A 69 26.25 13.89 -10.46
C SER A 69 25.59 12.85 -11.36
N LYS A 70 25.34 13.22 -12.62
CA LYS A 70 24.78 12.30 -13.63
C LYS A 70 25.65 11.04 -13.79
N ALA A 71 26.97 11.19 -13.82
CA ALA A 71 27.91 10.07 -13.92
C ALA A 71 27.89 9.12 -12.71
N GLU A 72 27.50 9.62 -11.53
CA GLU A 72 27.29 8.79 -10.35
C GLU A 72 25.97 8.07 -10.41
N LEU A 73 24.91 8.72 -10.92
CA LEU A 73 23.60 8.11 -11.12
C LEU A 73 23.64 6.99 -12.17
N ASP A 74 24.48 7.11 -13.20
CA ASP A 74 24.67 6.07 -14.23
C ASP A 74 25.20 4.73 -13.67
N LYS A 75 25.72 4.72 -12.44
CA LYS A 75 26.15 3.49 -11.74
C LYS A 75 24.97 2.70 -11.13
N TYR A 76 23.81 3.31 -11.01
CA TYR A 76 22.63 2.68 -10.47
C TYR A 76 21.74 2.15 -11.59
N GLN A 77 21.11 0.99 -11.34
CA GLN A 77 20.12 0.46 -12.27
C GLN A 77 18.77 1.14 -11.99
N PRO A 78 18.15 1.77 -12.99
CA PRO A 78 16.78 2.25 -12.87
C PRO A 78 15.84 1.08 -12.56
N ARG A 79 14.87 1.34 -11.72
CA ARG A 79 13.81 0.38 -11.42
C ARG A 79 12.46 0.96 -11.81
N ARG A 80 11.58 0.12 -12.29
CA ARG A 80 10.20 0.50 -12.59
C ARG A 80 9.46 0.79 -11.28
N MET A 81 8.61 1.83 -11.32
CA MET A 81 7.75 2.16 -10.20
C MET A 81 6.63 1.12 -10.04
N GLU A 82 6.40 0.69 -8.81
CA GLU A 82 5.46 -0.36 -8.44
C GLU A 82 4.61 0.05 -7.23
N CYS A 83 3.64 -0.80 -6.87
CA CYS A 83 2.71 -0.54 -5.76
C CYS A 83 3.43 -0.14 -4.45
N PHE A 84 4.56 -0.78 -4.15
CA PHE A 84 5.34 -0.54 -2.92
C PHE A 84 6.15 0.76 -2.91
N ASP A 85 6.25 1.43 -4.03
CA ASP A 85 6.93 2.73 -4.08
C ASP A 85 6.01 3.84 -3.57
N CYS A 86 4.70 3.52 -3.48
CA CYS A 86 3.68 4.41 -2.94
C CYS A 86 3.01 3.83 -1.69
N HIS A 87 2.56 2.57 -1.70
CA HIS A 87 1.98 1.94 -0.53
C HIS A 87 3.04 1.78 0.58
N ASN A 88 2.65 2.02 1.83
CA ASN A 88 3.49 2.15 3.02
C ASN A 88 4.52 3.30 2.98
N ALA A 89 4.75 3.92 1.82
CA ALA A 89 5.71 5.01 1.68
C ALA A 89 5.03 6.39 1.54
N THR A 90 3.88 6.47 0.87
CA THR A 90 3.19 7.74 0.61
C THR A 90 1.68 7.63 0.65
N GLY A 91 1.15 6.49 0.20
CA GLY A 91 -0.28 6.20 0.22
C GLY A 91 -0.71 5.55 1.53
N HIS A 92 -1.88 4.93 1.52
CA HIS A 92 -2.32 4.15 2.67
C HIS A 92 -1.42 2.92 2.86
N PRO A 93 -1.15 2.51 4.11
CA PRO A 93 -0.32 1.35 4.38
C PRO A 93 -1.02 0.07 3.91
N PHE A 94 -0.21 -0.93 3.59
CA PHE A 94 -0.70 -2.29 3.63
C PHE A 94 -0.93 -2.65 5.09
N ARG A 95 -2.19 -2.95 5.42
CA ARG A 95 -2.54 -3.19 6.82
C ARG A 95 -1.80 -4.42 7.35
N ASN A 96 -1.14 -4.23 8.47
CA ASN A 96 -0.55 -5.31 9.23
C ASN A 96 -1.67 -6.27 9.70
N PRO A 97 -1.60 -7.58 9.41
CA PRO A 97 -2.64 -8.52 9.82
C PRO A 97 -2.83 -8.57 11.35
N VAL A 98 -1.79 -8.26 12.14
CA VAL A 98 -1.88 -8.19 13.60
C VAL A 98 -2.82 -7.07 14.03
N ASP A 99 -2.65 -5.86 13.47
CA ASP A 99 -3.48 -4.70 13.80
C ASP A 99 -4.94 -4.92 13.34
N VAL A 100 -5.12 -5.58 12.17
CA VAL A 100 -6.48 -5.93 11.69
C VAL A 100 -7.17 -6.94 12.59
N VAL A 101 -6.41 -7.88 13.18
CA VAL A 101 -6.93 -8.82 14.19
C VAL A 101 -7.33 -8.07 15.45
N ASP A 102 -6.50 -7.13 15.92
CA ASP A 102 -6.82 -6.34 17.12
C ASP A 102 -8.07 -5.50 16.92
N ASP A 103 -8.21 -4.83 15.78
CA ASP A 103 -9.43 -4.12 15.40
C ASP A 103 -10.65 -5.05 15.33
N ALA A 104 -10.48 -6.25 14.79
CA ALA A 104 -11.58 -7.24 14.70
C ALA A 104 -12.04 -7.74 16.07
N ILE A 105 -11.10 -7.90 17.01
CA ILE A 105 -11.43 -8.24 18.41
C ILE A 105 -12.08 -7.05 19.11
N ALA A 106 -11.52 -5.85 18.96
CA ALA A 106 -12.07 -4.63 19.60
C ALA A 106 -13.47 -4.28 19.11
N SER A 107 -13.75 -4.48 17.81
CA SER A 107 -15.07 -4.26 17.21
C SER A 107 -16.09 -5.40 17.44
N GLY A 108 -15.67 -6.51 18.08
CA GLY A 108 -16.52 -7.67 18.29
C GLY A 108 -16.75 -8.54 17.05
N ARG A 109 -16.06 -8.29 15.94
CA ARG A 109 -16.09 -9.14 14.74
C ARG A 109 -15.47 -10.51 15.02
N ILE A 110 -14.48 -10.57 15.90
CA ILE A 110 -13.92 -11.77 16.50
C ILE A 110 -14.31 -11.77 17.98
N ASP A 111 -14.98 -12.82 18.43
CA ASP A 111 -15.39 -12.94 19.82
C ASP A 111 -14.21 -13.25 20.73
N ARG A 112 -13.88 -12.33 21.63
CA ARG A 112 -12.78 -12.47 22.59
C ARG A 112 -13.02 -13.54 23.66
N SER A 113 -14.25 -14.03 23.80
CA SER A 113 -14.58 -15.06 24.80
C SER A 113 -14.16 -16.46 24.36
N LEU A 114 -13.80 -16.65 23.08
CA LEU A 114 -13.20 -17.92 22.64
C LEU A 114 -11.84 -18.12 23.32
N PRO A 115 -11.52 -19.35 23.73
CA PRO A 115 -10.23 -19.65 24.35
C PRO A 115 -9.06 -19.30 23.41
N ASN A 116 -8.08 -18.59 23.96
CA ASN A 116 -6.84 -18.24 23.26
C ASN A 116 -7.01 -17.50 21.93
N THR A 117 -8.07 -16.73 21.77
CA THR A 117 -8.44 -16.03 20.50
C THR A 117 -7.26 -15.33 19.86
N LYS A 118 -6.55 -14.46 20.58
CA LYS A 118 -5.41 -13.72 20.04
C LYS A 118 -4.26 -14.64 19.67
N ALA A 119 -3.90 -15.59 20.52
CA ALA A 119 -2.82 -16.54 20.26
C ALA A 119 -3.11 -17.43 19.04
N ARG A 120 -4.34 -17.86 18.88
CA ARG A 120 -4.79 -18.62 17.70
C ARG A 120 -4.70 -17.78 16.43
N ALA A 121 -5.15 -16.53 16.47
CA ALA A 121 -5.04 -15.63 15.34
C ALA A 121 -3.58 -15.39 14.93
N MET A 122 -2.68 -15.17 15.90
CA MET A 122 -1.25 -15.04 15.65
C MET A 122 -0.66 -16.32 15.05
N GLY A 123 -1.03 -17.48 15.60
CA GLY A 123 -0.61 -18.76 15.06
C GLY A 123 -1.07 -19.01 13.62
N LEU A 124 -2.24 -18.52 13.23
CA LEU A 124 -2.71 -18.56 11.84
C LEU A 124 -1.90 -17.64 10.93
N ILE A 125 -1.61 -16.40 11.37
CA ILE A 125 -0.76 -15.47 10.62
C ILE A 125 0.62 -16.08 10.38
N ASP A 126 1.22 -16.68 11.40
CA ASP A 126 2.54 -17.33 11.30
C ASP A 126 2.49 -18.57 10.40
N ALA A 127 1.45 -19.41 10.53
CA ALA A 127 1.29 -20.63 9.74
C ALA A 127 1.06 -20.35 8.26
N VAL A 128 0.31 -19.28 7.94
CA VAL A 128 0.07 -18.85 6.57
C VAL A 128 1.32 -18.18 6.00
N GLY A 129 2.02 -17.37 6.80
CA GLY A 129 3.20 -16.65 6.36
C GLY A 129 2.93 -15.82 5.11
N GLU A 130 3.88 -15.85 4.17
CA GLU A 130 3.75 -15.15 2.89
C GLU A 130 2.79 -15.87 1.95
N LEU A 131 1.88 -15.12 1.33
CA LEU A 131 0.93 -15.62 0.34
C LEU A 131 1.37 -15.21 -1.06
N HIS A 132 1.76 -16.18 -1.86
CA HIS A 132 2.15 -16.02 -3.26
C HIS A 132 1.18 -16.77 -4.19
N GLY A 133 1.21 -16.42 -5.47
CA GLY A 133 0.42 -17.09 -6.48
C GLY A 133 -0.94 -16.44 -6.75
N THR A 134 -1.81 -17.18 -7.42
CA THR A 134 -3.18 -16.76 -7.75
C THR A 134 -4.05 -16.62 -6.50
N MET A 135 -5.19 -15.96 -6.63
CA MET A 135 -6.17 -15.86 -5.52
C MET A 135 -6.61 -17.23 -5.03
N ASP A 136 -6.82 -18.19 -5.93
CA ASP A 136 -7.26 -19.54 -5.57
C ASP A 136 -6.17 -20.31 -4.79
N GLU A 137 -4.92 -20.22 -5.21
CA GLU A 137 -3.78 -20.83 -4.49
C GLU A 137 -3.62 -20.23 -3.09
N ARG A 138 -3.76 -18.92 -2.95
CA ARG A 138 -3.71 -18.22 -1.66
C ARG A 138 -4.89 -18.61 -0.78
N ALA A 139 -6.10 -18.65 -1.34
CA ALA A 139 -7.29 -19.07 -0.62
C ALA A 139 -7.15 -20.51 -0.12
N ALA A 140 -6.68 -21.43 -0.96
CA ALA A 140 -6.44 -22.83 -0.58
C ALA A 140 -5.42 -22.97 0.58
N LYS A 141 -4.34 -22.16 0.55
CA LYS A 141 -3.35 -22.15 1.64
C LYS A 141 -3.94 -21.65 2.95
N VAL A 142 -4.74 -20.59 2.91
CA VAL A 142 -5.44 -20.03 4.07
C VAL A 142 -6.46 -21.02 4.61
N ASP A 143 -7.28 -21.60 3.75
CA ASP A 143 -8.32 -22.57 4.14
C ASP A 143 -7.71 -23.81 4.78
N LYS A 144 -6.59 -24.29 4.24
CA LYS A 144 -5.82 -25.38 4.86
C LYS A 144 -5.32 -25.01 6.24
N ALA A 145 -4.71 -23.85 6.43
CA ALA A 145 -4.20 -23.40 7.73
C ALA A 145 -5.32 -23.28 8.78
N ILE A 146 -6.50 -22.79 8.38
CA ILE A 146 -7.67 -22.71 9.25
C ILE A 146 -8.15 -24.12 9.64
N ALA A 147 -8.24 -25.05 8.69
CA ALA A 147 -8.61 -26.43 8.97
C ALA A 147 -7.62 -27.13 9.93
N ASP A 148 -6.32 -26.94 9.70
CA ASP A 148 -5.25 -27.48 10.56
C ASP A 148 -5.31 -26.86 11.97
N SER A 149 -5.66 -25.57 12.08
CA SER A 149 -5.87 -24.90 13.37
C SER A 149 -7.10 -25.45 14.09
N ARG A 150 -8.22 -25.63 13.39
CA ARG A 150 -9.45 -26.23 13.96
C ARG A 150 -9.20 -27.61 14.54
N ALA A 151 -8.40 -28.43 13.86
CA ALA A 151 -8.07 -29.77 14.32
C ALA A 151 -7.29 -29.78 15.66
N LYS A 152 -6.52 -28.72 15.93
CA LYS A 152 -5.74 -28.57 17.18
C LYS A 152 -6.57 -28.07 18.36
N PHE A 153 -7.64 -27.34 18.09
CA PHE A 153 -8.47 -26.71 19.13
C PHE A 153 -9.84 -27.36 19.15
N GLN A 154 -10.11 -28.17 20.16
CA GLN A 154 -11.44 -28.77 20.36
C GLN A 154 -12.42 -27.68 20.80
N THR A 155 -13.28 -27.26 19.88
CA THR A 155 -14.31 -26.26 20.15
C THR A 155 -15.50 -26.94 20.84
N LYS A 156 -15.96 -26.38 21.95
CA LYS A 156 -17.16 -26.86 22.62
C LYS A 156 -18.39 -26.65 21.76
N PRO A 157 -19.43 -27.51 21.88
CA PRO A 157 -20.67 -27.35 21.10
C PRO A 157 -21.31 -25.97 21.18
N GLU A 158 -21.28 -25.34 22.36
CA GLU A 158 -21.84 -24.02 22.64
C GLU A 158 -21.07 -22.86 21.97
N ASP A 159 -19.81 -23.08 21.57
CA ASP A 159 -18.96 -22.06 20.96
C ASP A 159 -18.84 -22.22 19.42
N ARG A 160 -19.58 -23.14 18.80
CA ARG A 160 -19.49 -23.41 17.35
C ARG A 160 -19.74 -22.19 16.49
N ASP A 161 -20.76 -21.40 16.81
CA ASP A 161 -21.07 -20.19 16.04
C ASP A 161 -19.97 -19.13 16.15
N LYS A 162 -19.37 -19.00 17.34
CA LYS A 162 -18.24 -18.09 17.54
C LYS A 162 -17.01 -18.57 16.79
N GLU A 163 -16.78 -19.87 16.74
CA GLU A 163 -15.69 -20.48 15.97
C GLU A 163 -15.84 -20.22 14.47
N GLN A 164 -17.04 -20.42 13.92
CA GLN A 164 -17.29 -20.14 12.52
C GLN A 164 -17.07 -18.66 12.17
N LYS A 165 -17.50 -17.75 13.06
CA LYS A 165 -17.25 -16.31 12.91
C LYS A 165 -15.76 -15.99 12.95
N PHE A 166 -15.02 -16.61 13.87
CA PHE A 166 -13.56 -16.47 13.97
C PHE A 166 -12.87 -16.92 12.68
N GLU A 167 -13.20 -18.11 12.19
CA GLU A 167 -12.59 -18.66 10.98
C GLU A 167 -12.89 -17.78 9.75
N LYS A 168 -14.15 -17.35 9.60
CA LYS A 168 -14.55 -16.43 8.54
C LYS A 168 -13.77 -15.12 8.61
N ALA A 169 -13.70 -14.52 9.79
CA ALA A 169 -12.96 -13.27 10.00
C ALA A 169 -11.46 -13.44 9.71
N MET A 170 -10.86 -14.54 10.17
CA MET A 170 -9.44 -14.81 9.91
C MET A 170 -9.16 -15.05 8.42
N ARG A 171 -10.05 -15.76 7.71
CA ARG A 171 -9.95 -15.93 6.27
C ARG A 171 -9.95 -14.60 5.53
N GLU A 172 -10.90 -13.74 5.86
CA GLU A 172 -11.01 -12.39 5.27
C GLU A 172 -9.76 -11.55 5.58
N ILE A 173 -9.30 -11.54 6.83
CA ILE A 173 -8.11 -10.80 7.25
C ILE A 173 -6.87 -11.29 6.47
N LEU A 174 -6.60 -12.58 6.47
CA LEU A 174 -5.41 -13.14 5.84
C LEU A 174 -5.38 -12.89 4.33
N LEU A 175 -6.52 -12.98 3.65
CA LEU A 175 -6.61 -12.70 2.23
C LEU A 175 -6.54 -11.21 1.91
N SER A 176 -7.16 -10.34 2.72
CA SER A 176 -7.17 -8.89 2.49
C SER A 176 -5.84 -8.21 2.83
N THR A 177 -5.06 -8.77 3.76
CA THR A 177 -3.74 -8.27 4.13
C THR A 177 -2.62 -8.90 3.31
N SER A 178 -2.93 -9.89 2.47
CA SER A 178 -1.95 -10.47 1.56
C SER A 178 -1.63 -9.50 0.43
N ILE A 179 -0.34 -9.23 0.24
CA ILE A 179 0.13 -8.31 -0.76
C ILE A 179 0.43 -9.09 -2.04
N GLN A 180 -0.07 -8.60 -3.18
CA GLN A 180 0.37 -9.10 -4.49
C GLN A 180 1.65 -8.36 -4.87
N GLY A 181 2.80 -8.96 -4.59
CA GLY A 181 4.09 -8.51 -5.12
C GLY A 181 4.30 -8.92 -6.57
N HIS A 182 5.25 -8.30 -7.24
CA HIS A 182 5.78 -8.79 -8.51
C HIS A 182 6.27 -10.22 -8.33
N LYS A 183 6.17 -11.06 -9.38
CA LYS A 183 6.49 -12.51 -9.30
C LYS A 183 7.88 -12.82 -8.73
N ASP A 184 8.81 -11.89 -8.87
CA ASP A 184 10.22 -12.05 -8.52
C ASP A 184 10.62 -11.36 -7.21
N GLU A 185 9.74 -10.57 -6.58
CA GLU A 185 10.02 -9.86 -5.33
C GLU A 185 9.14 -10.38 -4.20
N LYS A 186 9.78 -10.86 -3.14
CA LYS A 186 9.11 -11.35 -1.92
C LYS A 186 8.79 -10.18 -1.00
N PHE A 187 7.72 -9.46 -1.29
CA PHE A 187 7.24 -8.39 -0.44
C PHE A 187 6.20 -8.90 0.55
N THR A 188 6.38 -8.51 1.81
CA THR A 188 5.41 -8.73 2.87
C THR A 188 4.99 -7.39 3.46
N TRP A 189 3.95 -7.38 4.29
CA TRP A 189 3.58 -6.20 5.06
C TRP A 189 4.73 -5.71 5.98
N LYS A 190 5.75 -6.54 6.26
CA LYS A 190 6.98 -6.18 7.03
C LYS A 190 8.07 -5.55 6.16
N SER A 191 7.99 -5.65 4.85
CA SER A 191 9.09 -5.29 3.94
C SER A 191 9.39 -3.81 3.93
N PHE A 192 8.38 -2.97 4.18
CA PHE A 192 8.53 -1.53 4.25
C PHE A 192 7.88 -1.00 5.52
N PRO A 193 8.58 -0.14 6.29
CA PRO A 193 7.97 0.56 7.40
C PRO A 193 6.85 1.46 6.87
N ASP A 194 5.83 1.67 7.69
CA ASP A 194 4.75 2.60 7.38
C ASP A 194 5.30 4.04 7.43
N HIS A 195 5.28 4.69 6.27
CA HIS A 195 5.65 6.07 6.06
C HIS A 195 4.49 6.86 5.44
N ALA A 196 3.25 6.39 5.63
CA ALA A 196 2.07 7.04 5.09
C ALA A 196 1.98 8.51 5.52
N GLY A 197 1.59 9.36 4.58
CA GLY A 197 1.60 10.80 4.77
C GLY A 197 2.94 11.45 4.42
N HIS A 198 3.02 12.76 4.58
CA HIS A 198 4.21 13.55 4.21
C HIS A 198 4.74 14.42 5.36
N ASN A 199 4.40 14.11 6.61
CA ASN A 199 4.93 14.82 7.78
C ASN A 199 6.34 14.34 8.15
N ASN A 200 6.54 13.02 8.17
CA ASN A 200 7.80 12.39 8.57
C ASN A 200 8.56 11.75 7.41
N PHE A 201 7.92 11.63 6.26
CA PHE A 201 8.45 11.06 5.05
C PHE A 201 8.02 11.94 3.86
N PRO A 202 8.90 12.26 2.90
CA PRO A 202 8.58 13.19 1.82
C PRO A 202 7.44 12.72 0.90
N GLY A 203 7.17 11.43 0.86
CA GLY A 203 6.04 10.91 0.12
C GLY A 203 6.12 11.20 -1.38
N CYS A 204 5.03 11.74 -1.92
CA CYS A 204 4.95 12.17 -3.32
C CYS A 204 5.93 13.30 -3.63
N PHE A 205 6.32 14.09 -2.62
CA PHE A 205 7.30 15.16 -2.74
C PHE A 205 8.74 14.68 -2.96
N ARG A 206 8.99 13.36 -3.02
CA ARG A 206 10.28 12.84 -3.50
C ARG A 206 10.55 13.19 -4.97
N CYS A 207 9.50 13.50 -5.75
CA CYS A 207 9.58 13.88 -7.16
C CYS A 207 8.71 15.11 -7.47
N HIS A 208 7.56 15.27 -6.81
CA HIS A 208 6.64 16.40 -6.99
C HIS A 208 7.00 17.57 -6.04
N ASP A 209 8.25 17.98 -6.05
CA ASP A 209 8.82 18.99 -5.16
C ASP A 209 9.16 20.32 -5.86
N GLY A 210 8.94 20.38 -7.19
CA GLY A 210 9.28 21.53 -8.01
C GLY A 210 10.79 21.65 -8.30
N LYS A 211 11.60 20.63 -7.95
CA LYS A 211 13.07 20.63 -8.12
C LYS A 211 13.55 19.64 -9.17
N HIS A 212 12.68 18.75 -9.65
CA HIS A 212 12.96 17.82 -10.72
C HIS A 212 12.69 18.44 -12.08
N PHE A 213 13.73 18.69 -12.84
CA PHE A 213 13.66 19.33 -14.15
C PHE A 213 14.13 18.39 -15.26
N ASN A 214 13.47 18.51 -16.43
CA ASN A 214 13.93 17.88 -17.65
C ASN A 214 14.94 18.78 -18.40
N ASP A 215 15.48 18.28 -19.53
CA ASP A 215 16.44 19.01 -20.36
C ASP A 215 15.90 20.32 -20.96
N LYS A 216 14.58 20.52 -20.96
CA LYS A 216 13.91 21.77 -21.41
C LYS A 216 13.67 22.74 -20.26
N GLY A 217 14.04 22.41 -19.04
CA GLY A 217 13.79 23.21 -17.85
C GLY A 217 12.34 23.10 -17.33
N GLU A 218 11.56 22.12 -17.80
CA GLU A 218 10.21 21.88 -17.31
C GLU A 218 10.27 21.02 -16.04
N ALA A 219 9.59 21.48 -14.98
CA ALA A 219 9.55 20.76 -13.72
C ALA A 219 8.44 19.70 -13.69
N ILE A 220 8.65 18.64 -12.90
CA ILE A 220 7.53 17.78 -12.48
C ILE A 220 6.52 18.64 -11.70
N ARG A 221 5.24 18.51 -12.03
CA ARG A 221 4.18 19.32 -11.43
C ARG A 221 4.16 19.23 -9.92
N LEU A 222 4.13 20.38 -9.26
CA LEU A 222 3.96 20.52 -7.81
C LEU A 222 2.59 21.18 -7.54
N GLN A 223 1.57 20.38 -7.29
CA GLN A 223 0.22 20.86 -6.94
C GLN A 223 -0.41 19.90 -5.95
N CYS A 224 -0.87 20.40 -4.79
CA CYS A 224 -1.50 19.56 -3.76
C CYS A 224 -2.70 18.76 -4.30
N THR A 225 -3.46 19.37 -5.22
CA THR A 225 -4.65 18.76 -5.82
C THR A 225 -4.37 17.71 -6.90
N LEU A 226 -3.10 17.39 -7.20
CA LEU A 226 -2.77 16.25 -8.07
C LEU A 226 -3.06 14.91 -7.39
N CYS A 227 -2.84 14.84 -6.09
CA CYS A 227 -2.92 13.59 -5.33
C CYS A 227 -4.24 13.44 -4.57
N HIS A 228 -4.80 14.55 -4.08
CA HIS A 228 -6.01 14.54 -3.25
C HIS A 228 -6.75 15.88 -3.30
N ASN A 229 -8.01 15.87 -2.90
CA ASN A 229 -8.75 17.10 -2.66
C ASN A 229 -8.19 17.85 -1.45
N LEU A 230 -8.47 19.15 -1.37
CA LEU A 230 -8.22 19.92 -0.16
C LEU A 230 -8.99 19.27 1.01
N PRO A 231 -8.41 19.26 2.23
CA PRO A 231 -9.09 18.74 3.40
C PRO A 231 -10.45 19.43 3.62
N GLN A 232 -11.48 18.62 3.80
CA GLN A 232 -12.83 19.10 4.09
C GLN A 232 -13.19 18.76 5.54
N VAL A 233 -13.68 19.74 6.27
CA VAL A 233 -14.19 19.49 7.63
C VAL A 233 -15.42 18.59 7.55
N VAL A 234 -15.38 17.46 8.24
CA VAL A 234 -16.54 16.59 8.41
C VAL A 234 -17.40 17.22 9.49
N LYS A 235 -18.57 17.78 9.11
CA LYS A 235 -19.54 18.22 10.12
C LYS A 235 -19.96 17.00 10.92
N GLU A 236 -19.82 17.06 12.24
CA GLU A 236 -20.44 16.09 13.14
C GLU A 236 -21.93 15.99 12.77
N GLY A 237 -22.35 14.77 12.46
CA GLY A 237 -23.77 14.49 12.32
C GLY A 237 -24.43 14.77 13.65
N GLY A 238 -25.22 15.84 13.73
CA GLY A 238 -26.00 16.13 14.92
C GLY A 238 -26.78 14.89 15.29
N LYS A 239 -26.61 14.40 16.50
CA LYS A 239 -27.53 13.44 17.10
C LYS A 239 -28.90 14.12 17.06
N GLY A 240 -29.77 13.64 16.17
CA GLY A 240 -31.16 14.03 16.17
C GLY A 240 -31.75 13.75 17.55
N SER A 241 -32.28 14.75 18.12
CA SER A 241 -33.13 14.72 19.32
C SER A 241 -34.35 13.85 19.12
#